data_a2d8a6087ca2576e0f5d7c5a6176129d
#
_entry.id   a2d8a6087ca2576e0f5d7c5a6176129d
#
_cell.length_a   1.000
_cell.length_b   1.000
_cell.length_c   1.000
_cell.angle_alpha   90.00
_cell.angle_beta   90.00
_cell.angle_gamma   90.00
#
_symmetry.space_group_name_H-M   'P 1'
#
loop_
_entity.id
_entity.type
_entity.pdbx_description
1 polymer ?
#
loop_
_entity_poly.entity_id
_entity_poly.type
_entity_poly.pdbx_seq_one_letter_code
_entity_poly.pdbx_strand_id
1 'polypeptide(L)'
;MKFPDLVHSVKMEPDRGYPQAASAHDTFWDFVLLMPESMHTIMWAMSDRAIPRSFRMIEGLGVNTFRLIDAKGKPTFVKCHWRPKLGMQSVIWDEAVKINGADPDFHRRDLFEAIAAGDFPEWDFGVQLFDEKQAASVDFDVLNATKLVLKEVVPLQIVGRMVLNRNPDNFFAETEQIAFCPANVVPGIDFSNAPLLQGRLFSYLDTQLIRLGGPNFNEISVNQPNAHGPICNATGTCGCASPRAASTTNRTRSSPMGRAPTRAAASPG
;
A
#
# COMPACT_ATOMS: atom_id res chain seq x y z
N MET A 1 13.43 -22.85 5.79
CA MET A 1 13.23 -21.39 6.02
C MET A 1 14.31 -20.67 5.25
N LYS A 2 13.95 -19.88 4.22
CA LYS A 2 14.90 -19.35 3.22
C LYS A 2 15.33 -17.89 3.47
N PHE A 3 14.64 -17.19 4.37
CA PHE A 3 14.92 -15.80 4.66
C PHE A 3 16.30 -15.53 5.31
N PRO A 4 16.77 -16.33 6.28
CA PRO A 4 18.12 -16.19 6.80
C PRO A 4 19.21 -16.35 5.75
N ASP A 5 19.03 -17.29 4.82
CA ASP A 5 19.99 -17.53 3.75
C ASP A 5 20.06 -16.34 2.78
N LEU A 6 18.91 -15.77 2.43
CA LEU A 6 18.83 -14.54 1.64
C LEU A 6 19.56 -13.37 2.35
N VAL A 7 19.30 -13.17 3.65
CA VAL A 7 19.94 -12.10 4.42
C VAL A 7 21.45 -12.28 4.49
N HIS A 8 21.94 -13.51 4.70
CA HIS A 8 23.36 -13.78 4.76
C HIS A 8 24.05 -13.63 3.40
N SER A 9 23.34 -13.96 2.31
CA SER A 9 23.90 -13.88 0.96
C SER A 9 24.26 -12.45 0.52
N VAL A 10 23.74 -11.42 1.18
CA VAL A 10 23.95 -10.01 0.82
C VAL A 10 24.80 -9.23 1.82
N LYS A 11 25.38 -9.88 2.85
CA LYS A 11 26.04 -9.16 3.95
C LYS A 11 27.52 -8.90 3.79
N MET A 12 28.28 -9.92 3.42
CA MET A 12 29.75 -9.85 3.41
C MET A 12 30.30 -10.49 2.16
N GLU A 13 31.43 -9.99 1.68
CA GLU A 13 32.17 -10.64 0.64
C GLU A 13 32.82 -11.95 1.18
N PRO A 14 32.58 -13.10 0.53
CA PRO A 14 32.91 -14.41 1.12
C PRO A 14 34.42 -14.68 1.26
N ASP A 15 35.22 -14.15 0.35
CA ASP A 15 36.67 -14.43 0.29
C ASP A 15 37.48 -13.52 1.23
N ARG A 16 37.02 -12.30 1.49
CA ARG A 16 37.76 -11.30 2.28
C ARG A 16 37.10 -10.97 3.60
N GLY A 17 35.82 -11.28 3.75
CA GLY A 17 35.08 -11.09 5.02
C GLY A 17 34.84 -9.65 5.42
N TYR A 18 35.06 -8.66 4.55
CA TYR A 18 34.74 -7.28 4.87
C TYR A 18 33.27 -6.97 4.58
N PRO A 19 32.65 -6.03 5.33
CA PRO A 19 31.27 -5.65 5.11
C PRO A 19 31.10 -4.93 3.77
N GLN A 20 30.21 -5.45 2.93
CA GLN A 20 29.87 -4.90 1.64
C GLN A 20 28.36 -4.71 1.54
N ALA A 21 27.92 -3.52 1.16
CA ALA A 21 26.49 -3.20 1.06
C ALA A 21 25.88 -3.65 -0.29
N ALA A 22 26.68 -3.87 -1.31
CA ALA A 22 26.22 -4.31 -2.62
C ALA A 22 25.94 -5.81 -2.63
N SER A 23 24.85 -6.22 -3.29
CA SER A 23 24.49 -7.64 -3.47
C SER A 23 25.11 -8.30 -4.71
N ALA A 24 25.97 -7.58 -5.45
CA ALA A 24 26.54 -8.05 -6.70
C ALA A 24 27.86 -8.84 -6.46
N HIS A 25 27.81 -9.89 -5.65
CA HIS A 25 28.94 -10.78 -5.36
C HIS A 25 28.54 -12.25 -5.37
N ASP A 26 29.51 -13.14 -5.33
CA ASP A 26 29.35 -14.58 -5.55
C ASP A 26 28.31 -15.23 -4.63
N THR A 27 28.32 -14.90 -3.33
CA THR A 27 27.39 -15.51 -2.38
C THR A 27 25.91 -15.22 -2.70
N PHE A 28 25.60 -14.03 -3.22
CA PHE A 28 24.26 -13.72 -3.67
C PHE A 28 23.84 -14.57 -4.88
N TRP A 29 24.73 -14.71 -5.85
CA TRP A 29 24.46 -15.52 -7.03
C TRP A 29 24.39 -17.01 -6.72
N ASP A 30 25.21 -17.51 -5.80
CA ASP A 30 25.07 -18.88 -5.28
C ASP A 30 23.71 -19.12 -4.65
N PHE A 31 23.23 -18.17 -3.83
CA PHE A 31 21.90 -18.25 -3.27
C PHE A 31 20.83 -18.34 -4.38
N VAL A 32 20.91 -17.50 -5.41
CA VAL A 32 19.95 -17.49 -6.52
C VAL A 32 19.97 -18.82 -7.28
N LEU A 33 21.15 -19.36 -7.56
CA LEU A 33 21.32 -20.62 -8.30
C LEU A 33 20.83 -21.83 -7.49
N LEU A 34 21.09 -21.84 -6.18
CA LEU A 34 20.67 -22.93 -5.28
C LEU A 34 19.18 -22.85 -4.91
N MET A 35 18.51 -21.72 -5.19
CA MET A 35 17.10 -21.51 -4.90
C MET A 35 16.35 -21.02 -6.15
N PRO A 36 16.03 -21.91 -7.09
CA PRO A 36 15.42 -21.55 -8.38
C PRO A 36 14.10 -20.80 -8.26
N GLU A 37 13.36 -20.96 -7.16
CA GLU A 37 12.11 -20.22 -6.90
C GLU A 37 12.30 -18.71 -6.77
N SER A 38 13.51 -18.24 -6.48
CA SER A 38 13.87 -16.83 -6.44
C SER A 38 13.96 -16.19 -7.82
N MET A 39 14.15 -16.98 -8.87
CA MET A 39 14.49 -16.52 -10.22
C MET A 39 13.45 -15.56 -10.79
N HIS A 40 12.16 -15.81 -10.58
CA HIS A 40 11.11 -14.91 -11.06
C HIS A 40 11.26 -13.49 -10.49
N THR A 41 11.48 -13.36 -9.18
CA THR A 41 11.71 -12.06 -8.53
C THR A 41 13.01 -11.41 -9.02
N ILE A 42 14.07 -12.18 -9.17
CA ILE A 42 15.37 -11.67 -9.66
C ILE A 42 15.25 -11.14 -11.08
N MET A 43 14.60 -11.89 -11.97
CA MET A 43 14.36 -11.45 -13.35
C MET A 43 13.52 -10.17 -13.40
N TRP A 44 12.53 -10.03 -12.53
CA TRP A 44 11.75 -8.79 -12.44
C TRP A 44 12.56 -7.62 -11.87
N ALA A 45 13.37 -7.86 -10.84
CA ALA A 45 14.25 -6.83 -10.27
C ALA A 45 15.32 -6.34 -11.26
N MET A 46 15.70 -7.17 -12.20
CA MET A 46 16.67 -6.85 -13.27
C MET A 46 16.02 -6.40 -14.57
N SER A 47 14.69 -6.34 -14.62
CA SER A 47 13.95 -5.86 -15.79
C SER A 47 13.65 -4.37 -15.71
N ASP A 48 13.12 -3.82 -16.80
CA ASP A 48 12.65 -2.44 -16.89
C ASP A 48 11.62 -2.08 -15.83
N ARG A 49 10.95 -3.06 -15.24
CA ARG A 49 10.02 -2.82 -14.12
C ARG A 49 10.67 -2.19 -12.88
N ALA A 50 11.96 -2.43 -12.67
CA ALA A 50 12.70 -1.90 -11.53
C ALA A 50 13.22 -0.47 -11.74
N ILE A 51 13.17 0.05 -12.96
CA ILE A 51 13.61 1.40 -13.32
C ILE A 51 12.47 2.22 -13.95
N PRO A 52 11.35 2.40 -13.24
CA PRO A 52 10.22 3.15 -13.78
C PRO A 52 10.59 4.61 -14.03
N ARG A 53 9.99 5.20 -15.04
CA ARG A 53 10.19 6.61 -15.36
C ARG A 53 9.61 7.54 -14.29
N SER A 54 8.51 7.14 -13.66
CA SER A 54 7.83 7.86 -12.59
C SER A 54 7.02 6.89 -11.74
N PHE A 55 6.78 7.21 -10.46
CA PHE A 55 5.80 6.49 -9.65
C PHE A 55 4.38 6.53 -10.23
N ARG A 56 4.06 7.54 -11.02
CA ARG A 56 2.78 7.67 -11.73
C ARG A 56 2.56 6.62 -12.83
N MET A 57 3.62 5.90 -13.21
CA MET A 57 3.65 4.91 -14.28
C MET A 57 3.88 3.48 -13.76
N ILE A 58 3.71 3.25 -12.47
CA ILE A 58 3.86 1.92 -11.84
C ILE A 58 2.51 1.22 -11.77
N GLU A 59 2.48 -0.04 -12.19
CA GLU A 59 1.34 -0.94 -12.03
C GLU A 59 1.28 -1.47 -10.59
N GLY A 60 0.09 -1.46 -9.97
CA GLY A 60 -0.16 -2.06 -8.67
C GLY A 60 -0.76 -3.45 -8.81
N LEU A 61 -0.15 -4.44 -8.14
CA LEU A 61 -0.61 -5.83 -8.15
C LEU A 61 -1.07 -6.24 -6.75
N GLY A 62 -2.35 -6.58 -6.60
CA GLY A 62 -2.91 -7.14 -5.38
C GLY A 62 -2.54 -8.62 -5.25
N VAL A 63 -1.44 -8.91 -4.54
CA VAL A 63 -0.91 -10.28 -4.40
C VAL A 63 -1.80 -11.18 -3.54
N ASN A 64 -2.54 -10.60 -2.58
CA ASN A 64 -3.44 -11.36 -1.72
C ASN A 64 -4.78 -11.60 -2.42
N THR A 65 -5.28 -12.83 -2.29
CA THR A 65 -6.62 -13.19 -2.74
C THR A 65 -7.60 -13.01 -1.60
N PHE A 66 -8.61 -12.16 -1.80
CA PHE A 66 -9.74 -11.99 -0.87
C PHE A 66 -10.96 -12.72 -1.39
N ARG A 67 -12.04 -12.74 -0.60
CA ARG A 67 -13.36 -13.23 -1.00
C ARG A 67 -14.37 -12.10 -0.98
N LEU A 68 -15.17 -11.99 -2.02
CA LEU A 68 -16.37 -11.17 -2.02
C LEU A 68 -17.55 -12.08 -1.65
N ILE A 69 -18.34 -11.66 -0.68
CA ILE A 69 -19.51 -12.42 -0.21
C ILE A 69 -20.77 -11.71 -0.69
N ASP A 70 -21.57 -12.41 -1.47
CA ASP A 70 -22.84 -11.87 -1.98
C ASP A 70 -23.94 -11.89 -0.89
N ALA A 71 -25.10 -11.31 -1.20
CA ALA A 71 -26.25 -11.27 -0.29
C ALA A 71 -26.81 -12.66 0.10
N LYS A 72 -26.45 -13.70 -0.63
CA LYS A 72 -26.82 -15.10 -0.36
C LYS A 72 -25.73 -15.86 0.40
N GLY A 73 -24.63 -15.20 0.75
CA GLY A 73 -23.49 -15.80 1.43
C GLY A 73 -22.55 -16.58 0.49
N LYS A 74 -22.70 -16.47 -0.84
CA LYS A 74 -21.84 -17.17 -1.79
C LYS A 74 -20.49 -16.42 -1.91
N PRO A 75 -19.34 -17.10 -1.70
CA PRO A 75 -18.02 -16.51 -1.86
C PRO A 75 -17.58 -16.50 -3.34
N THR A 76 -16.87 -15.47 -3.72
CA THR A 76 -16.15 -15.35 -5.00
C THR A 76 -14.76 -14.82 -4.71
N PHE A 77 -13.72 -15.46 -5.19
CA PHE A 77 -12.35 -14.99 -5.05
C PHE A 77 -12.12 -13.74 -5.88
N VAL A 78 -11.31 -12.83 -5.32
CA VAL A 78 -10.96 -11.57 -5.97
C VAL A 78 -9.49 -11.25 -5.80
N LYS A 79 -8.84 -10.85 -6.91
CA LYS A 79 -7.54 -10.17 -6.92
C LYS A 79 -7.71 -8.77 -7.49
N CYS A 80 -7.08 -7.79 -6.84
CA CYS A 80 -7.19 -6.38 -7.18
C CYS A 80 -5.94 -5.90 -7.94
N HIS A 81 -6.12 -5.04 -8.93
CA HIS A 81 -5.05 -4.49 -9.75
C HIS A 81 -5.26 -3.01 -10.00
N TRP A 82 -4.16 -2.27 -10.10
CA TRP A 82 -4.16 -0.85 -10.48
C TRP A 82 -3.31 -0.66 -11.72
N ARG A 83 -3.92 -0.19 -12.80
CA ARG A 83 -3.24 0.05 -14.08
C ARG A 83 -3.10 1.54 -14.32
N PRO A 84 -1.87 2.08 -14.43
CA PRO A 84 -1.67 3.51 -14.62
C PRO A 84 -2.25 3.96 -15.95
N LYS A 85 -3.00 5.07 -15.96
CA LYS A 85 -3.54 5.69 -17.18
C LYS A 85 -2.44 6.17 -18.11
N LEU A 86 -1.31 6.61 -17.57
CA LEU A 86 -0.14 7.01 -18.33
C LEU A 86 0.60 5.84 -19.00
N GLY A 87 0.18 4.59 -18.70
CA GLY A 87 0.89 3.39 -19.12
C GLY A 87 2.15 3.13 -18.30
N MET A 88 2.72 1.94 -18.45
CA MET A 88 4.00 1.59 -17.85
C MET A 88 5.12 2.09 -18.76
N GLN A 89 6.00 2.94 -18.22
CA GLN A 89 7.19 3.43 -18.91
C GLN A 89 8.40 3.31 -18.00
N SER A 90 9.53 2.98 -18.61
CA SER A 90 10.80 2.86 -17.91
C SER A 90 11.82 3.85 -18.51
N VAL A 91 12.84 4.16 -17.74
CA VAL A 91 14.02 4.87 -18.22
C VAL A 91 15.01 3.85 -18.80
N ILE A 92 16.04 4.30 -19.50
CA ILE A 92 17.17 3.46 -19.90
C ILE A 92 18.14 3.33 -18.72
N TRP A 93 19.00 2.30 -18.75
CA TRP A 93 19.94 2.01 -17.67
C TRP A 93 20.86 3.18 -17.32
N ASP A 94 21.45 3.83 -18.32
CA ASP A 94 22.33 5.00 -18.11
C ASP A 94 21.61 6.14 -17.41
N GLU A 95 20.35 6.39 -17.75
CA GLU A 95 19.52 7.40 -17.13
C GLU A 95 19.19 7.01 -15.69
N ALA A 96 18.86 5.74 -15.45
CA ALA A 96 18.57 5.24 -14.10
C ALA A 96 19.77 5.43 -13.16
N VAL A 97 20.97 5.10 -13.60
CA VAL A 97 22.21 5.28 -12.82
C VAL A 97 22.47 6.76 -12.52
N LYS A 98 22.29 7.63 -13.51
CA LYS A 98 22.46 9.10 -13.32
C LYS A 98 21.44 9.67 -12.33
N ILE A 99 20.17 9.32 -12.48
CA ILE A 99 19.12 9.79 -11.58
C ILE A 99 19.41 9.31 -10.15
N ASN A 100 19.72 8.02 -9.96
CA ASN A 100 20.01 7.46 -8.65
C ASN A 100 21.21 8.14 -7.96
N GLY A 101 22.23 8.50 -8.71
CA GLY A 101 23.42 9.16 -8.18
C GLY A 101 23.24 10.66 -7.94
N ALA A 102 22.51 11.35 -8.79
CA ALA A 102 22.34 12.80 -8.74
C ALA A 102 21.15 13.27 -7.88
N ASP A 103 20.09 12.47 -7.85
CA ASP A 103 18.83 12.83 -7.19
C ASP A 103 18.07 11.58 -6.70
N PRO A 104 18.40 11.02 -5.54
CA PRO A 104 17.75 9.83 -5.00
C PRO A 104 16.26 10.05 -4.66
N ASP A 105 15.80 11.29 -4.57
CA ASP A 105 14.41 11.65 -4.28
C ASP A 105 13.60 12.02 -5.53
N PHE A 106 14.15 11.84 -6.71
CA PHE A 106 13.53 12.21 -7.98
C PHE A 106 12.08 11.75 -8.10
N HIS A 107 11.79 10.48 -7.85
CA HIS A 107 10.46 9.90 -8.02
C HIS A 107 9.44 10.42 -6.99
N ARG A 108 9.90 10.69 -5.75
CA ARG A 108 9.04 11.27 -4.71
C ARG A 108 8.68 12.70 -5.04
N ARG A 109 9.67 13.48 -5.51
CA ARG A 109 9.47 14.87 -5.92
C ARG A 109 8.55 14.96 -7.14
N ASP A 110 8.77 14.16 -8.17
CA ASP A 110 7.93 14.09 -9.37
C ASP A 110 6.45 13.87 -9.00
N LEU A 111 6.17 12.90 -8.13
CA LEU A 111 4.79 12.63 -7.69
C LEU A 111 4.19 13.81 -6.92
N PHE A 112 4.94 14.39 -5.99
CA PHE A 112 4.48 15.50 -5.16
C PHE A 112 4.20 16.75 -6.00
N GLU A 113 5.13 17.11 -6.88
CA GLU A 113 5.03 18.30 -7.76
C GLU A 113 3.93 18.13 -8.80
N ALA A 114 3.73 16.95 -9.36
CA ALA A 114 2.64 16.69 -10.31
C ALA A 114 1.27 16.92 -9.64
N ILE A 115 1.07 16.42 -8.42
CA ILE A 115 -0.17 16.65 -7.67
C ILE A 115 -0.34 18.14 -7.33
N ALA A 116 0.73 18.82 -6.92
CA ALA A 116 0.71 20.25 -6.60
C ALA A 116 0.39 21.11 -7.83
N ALA A 117 0.86 20.70 -9.01
CA ALA A 117 0.59 21.37 -10.28
C ALA A 117 -0.80 21.08 -10.86
N GLY A 118 -1.56 20.14 -10.28
CA GLY A 118 -2.87 19.73 -10.79
C GLY A 118 -2.81 18.66 -11.87
N ASP A 119 -1.63 18.08 -12.16
CA ASP A 119 -1.44 16.93 -13.04
C ASP A 119 -1.66 15.65 -12.24
N PHE A 120 -2.92 15.36 -11.96
CA PHE A 120 -3.31 14.28 -11.05
C PHE A 120 -3.10 12.91 -11.67
N PRO A 121 -2.22 12.07 -11.09
CA PRO A 121 -2.02 10.72 -11.59
C PRO A 121 -3.23 9.83 -11.32
N GLU A 122 -3.56 9.00 -12.32
CA GLU A 122 -4.74 8.14 -12.30
C GLU A 122 -4.39 6.69 -12.60
N TRP A 123 -5.14 5.78 -11.95
CA TRP A 123 -5.10 4.34 -12.20
C TRP A 123 -6.50 3.80 -12.41
N ASP A 124 -6.66 2.94 -13.41
CA ASP A 124 -7.83 2.09 -13.50
C ASP A 124 -7.77 1.03 -12.42
N PHE A 125 -8.82 0.94 -11.61
CA PHE A 125 -8.97 -0.12 -10.63
C PHE A 125 -9.70 -1.30 -11.29
N GLY A 126 -9.01 -2.42 -11.37
CA GLY A 126 -9.51 -3.66 -11.97
C GLY A 126 -9.53 -4.81 -10.98
N VAL A 127 -10.45 -5.74 -11.21
CA VAL A 127 -10.58 -6.97 -10.43
C VAL A 127 -10.56 -8.19 -11.33
N GLN A 128 -9.93 -9.25 -10.86
CA GLN A 128 -10.06 -10.61 -11.41
C GLN A 128 -10.94 -11.40 -10.46
N LEU A 129 -12.08 -11.86 -10.96
CA LEU A 129 -13.08 -12.61 -10.20
C LEU A 129 -13.09 -14.06 -10.68
N PHE A 130 -13.01 -15.01 -9.75
CA PHE A 130 -13.05 -16.43 -10.06
C PHE A 130 -13.69 -17.24 -8.93
N ASP A 131 -14.35 -18.30 -9.27
CA ASP A 131 -14.96 -19.23 -8.33
C ASP A 131 -13.99 -20.39 -7.98
N GLU A 132 -14.42 -21.27 -7.07
CA GLU A 132 -13.62 -22.42 -6.66
C GLU A 132 -13.37 -23.42 -7.80
N LYS A 133 -14.28 -23.51 -8.78
CA LYS A 133 -14.12 -24.41 -9.93
C LYS A 133 -13.04 -23.87 -10.87
N GLN A 134 -13.06 -22.57 -11.14
CA GLN A 134 -12.03 -21.91 -11.94
C GLN A 134 -10.68 -21.95 -11.21
N ALA A 135 -10.67 -21.76 -9.88
CA ALA A 135 -9.47 -21.90 -9.07
C ALA A 135 -8.86 -23.31 -9.17
N ALA A 136 -9.69 -24.35 -9.20
CA ALA A 136 -9.25 -25.75 -9.33
C ALA A 136 -8.86 -26.14 -10.77
N SER A 137 -9.19 -25.32 -11.77
CA SER A 137 -8.88 -25.61 -13.19
C SER A 137 -7.47 -25.22 -13.61
N VAL A 138 -6.77 -24.43 -12.79
CA VAL A 138 -5.37 -24.06 -13.05
C VAL A 138 -4.43 -25.03 -12.34
N ASP A 139 -3.22 -25.19 -12.85
CA ASP A 139 -2.20 -26.12 -12.37
C ASP A 139 -1.35 -25.58 -11.20
N PHE A 140 -1.75 -24.44 -10.63
CA PHE A 140 -1.09 -23.82 -9.49
C PHE A 140 -2.11 -23.34 -8.45
N ASP A 141 -1.65 -23.16 -7.20
CA ASP A 141 -2.48 -22.61 -6.15
C ASP A 141 -2.71 -21.10 -6.35
N VAL A 142 -3.94 -20.70 -6.64
CA VAL A 142 -4.35 -19.29 -6.81
C VAL A 142 -4.25 -18.47 -5.52
N LEU A 143 -4.17 -19.10 -4.37
CA LEU A 143 -3.95 -18.46 -3.06
C LEU A 143 -2.48 -18.19 -2.80
N ASN A 144 -1.59 -18.76 -3.60
CA ASN A 144 -0.16 -18.49 -3.50
C ASN A 144 0.16 -17.07 -4.01
N ALA A 145 0.61 -16.21 -3.12
CA ALA A 145 0.91 -14.81 -3.42
C ALA A 145 2.06 -14.62 -4.45
N THR A 146 2.87 -15.67 -4.70
CA THR A 146 3.94 -15.65 -5.70
C THR A 146 3.46 -15.96 -7.11
N LYS A 147 2.20 -16.35 -7.28
CA LYS A 147 1.62 -16.74 -8.57
C LYS A 147 0.71 -15.63 -9.12
N LEU A 148 0.88 -15.38 -10.41
CA LEU A 148 0.03 -14.45 -11.15
C LEU A 148 -1.05 -15.22 -11.88
N VAL A 149 -2.29 -14.78 -11.75
CA VAL A 149 -3.40 -15.29 -12.57
C VAL A 149 -3.39 -14.54 -13.89
N LEU A 150 -3.15 -15.26 -14.98
CA LEU A 150 -3.08 -14.68 -16.31
C LEU A 150 -4.43 -14.10 -16.74
N LYS A 151 -4.40 -12.99 -17.46
CA LYS A 151 -5.63 -12.30 -17.95
C LYS A 151 -6.40 -13.12 -18.99
N GLU A 152 -5.72 -14.03 -19.68
CA GLU A 152 -6.27 -14.99 -20.61
C GLU A 152 -7.10 -16.07 -19.91
N VAL A 153 -6.75 -16.40 -18.67
CA VAL A 153 -7.48 -17.40 -17.85
C VAL A 153 -8.62 -16.72 -17.10
N VAL A 154 -8.31 -15.58 -16.44
CA VAL A 154 -9.32 -14.79 -15.73
C VAL A 154 -9.19 -13.33 -16.19
N PRO A 155 -10.12 -12.84 -17.02
CA PRO A 155 -10.08 -11.47 -17.53
C PRO A 155 -10.11 -10.42 -16.43
N LEU A 156 -9.32 -9.35 -16.60
CA LEU A 156 -9.36 -8.19 -15.73
C LEU A 156 -10.56 -7.31 -16.06
N GLN A 157 -11.45 -7.11 -15.10
CA GLN A 157 -12.61 -6.23 -15.21
C GLN A 157 -12.32 -4.89 -14.56
N ILE A 158 -12.38 -3.80 -15.30
CA ILE A 158 -12.22 -2.45 -14.75
C ILE A 158 -13.53 -2.07 -14.06
N VAL A 159 -13.47 -1.77 -12.77
CA VAL A 159 -14.64 -1.48 -11.94
C VAL A 159 -14.58 -0.07 -11.32
N GLY A 160 -13.46 0.61 -11.43
CA GLY A 160 -13.30 1.93 -10.85
C GLY A 160 -12.01 2.64 -11.28
N ARG A 161 -11.78 3.77 -10.63
CA ARG A 161 -10.61 4.61 -10.87
C ARG A 161 -10.08 5.16 -9.55
N MET A 162 -8.76 5.18 -9.40
CA MET A 162 -8.05 5.86 -8.32
C MET A 162 -7.40 7.11 -8.88
N VAL A 163 -7.58 8.24 -8.20
CA VAL A 163 -6.98 9.53 -8.55
C VAL A 163 -6.27 10.08 -7.33
N LEU A 164 -5.00 10.45 -7.44
CA LEU A 164 -4.27 11.15 -6.39
C LEU A 164 -4.34 12.66 -6.67
N ASN A 165 -5.24 13.35 -5.98
CA ASN A 165 -5.60 14.74 -6.27
C ASN A 165 -5.26 15.72 -5.14
N ARG A 166 -4.57 15.27 -4.09
CA ARG A 166 -4.15 16.10 -2.97
C ARG A 166 -2.90 15.55 -2.29
N ASN A 167 -1.94 16.42 -2.02
CA ASN A 167 -0.84 16.13 -1.11
C ASN A 167 -1.30 16.28 0.36
N PRO A 168 -0.63 15.60 1.32
CA PRO A 168 -0.88 15.85 2.73
C PRO A 168 -0.44 17.27 3.11
N ASP A 169 -1.21 17.94 3.97
CA ASP A 169 -0.86 19.24 4.54
C ASP A 169 0.13 19.10 5.71
N ASN A 170 -0.02 18.03 6.47
CA ASN A 170 0.88 17.68 7.58
C ASN A 170 1.29 16.22 7.44
N PHE A 171 2.51 15.98 6.98
CA PHE A 171 3.04 14.65 6.73
C PHE A 171 3.04 13.76 7.97
N PHE A 172 3.38 14.30 9.15
CA PHE A 172 3.36 13.54 10.40
C PHE A 172 1.95 13.05 10.75
N ALA A 173 1.00 13.96 10.77
CA ALA A 173 -0.37 13.64 11.19
C ALA A 173 -1.15 12.81 10.16
N GLU A 174 -0.91 13.05 8.87
CA GLU A 174 -1.73 12.49 7.78
C GLU A 174 -1.05 11.30 7.06
N THR A 175 0.23 11.06 7.31
CA THR A 175 0.99 10.00 6.63
C THR A 175 1.78 9.12 7.58
N GLU A 176 2.65 9.68 8.43
CA GLU A 176 3.50 8.85 9.30
C GLU A 176 2.71 8.04 10.32
N GLN A 177 1.60 8.58 10.81
CA GLN A 177 0.75 7.90 11.80
C GLN A 177 -0.28 6.94 11.20
N ILE A 178 -0.30 6.75 9.88
CA ILE A 178 -1.23 5.82 9.24
C ILE A 178 -0.94 4.38 9.67
N ALA A 179 -2.00 3.66 10.06
CA ALA A 179 -1.97 2.26 10.46
C ALA A 179 -2.71 1.39 9.44
N PHE A 180 -2.10 1.15 8.28
CA PHE A 180 -2.67 0.19 7.33
C PHE A 180 -2.71 -1.21 7.93
N CYS A 181 -3.82 -1.92 7.73
CA CYS A 181 -3.97 -3.31 8.12
C CYS A 181 -4.89 -4.04 7.13
N PRO A 182 -4.48 -5.17 6.55
CA PRO A 182 -5.35 -5.96 5.68
C PRO A 182 -6.56 -6.55 6.39
N ALA A 183 -6.60 -6.52 7.72
CA ALA A 183 -7.76 -6.92 8.52
C ALA A 183 -8.90 -5.87 8.49
N ASN A 184 -8.63 -4.64 8.10
CA ASN A 184 -9.62 -3.57 8.01
C ASN A 184 -10.44 -3.71 6.73
N VAL A 185 -11.41 -4.60 6.74
CA VAL A 185 -12.32 -4.86 5.62
C VAL A 185 -13.74 -4.36 5.91
N VAL A 186 -14.48 -4.06 4.86
CA VAL A 186 -15.90 -3.67 4.93
C VAL A 186 -16.81 -4.90 4.78
N PRO A 187 -18.07 -4.84 5.22
CA PRO A 187 -19.04 -5.91 4.98
C PRO A 187 -19.11 -6.29 3.50
N GLY A 188 -19.11 -7.59 3.23
CA GLY A 188 -19.07 -8.15 1.87
C GLY A 188 -17.66 -8.49 1.39
N ILE A 189 -16.61 -8.13 2.10
CA ILE A 189 -15.25 -8.60 1.87
C ILE A 189 -14.83 -9.51 3.03
N ASP A 190 -14.26 -10.67 2.70
CA ASP A 190 -13.79 -11.65 3.65
C ASP A 190 -12.41 -12.19 3.27
N PHE A 191 -11.76 -12.87 4.21
CA PHE A 191 -10.41 -13.39 4.04
C PHE A 191 -10.43 -14.76 3.37
N SER A 192 -9.49 -14.97 2.47
CA SER A 192 -9.19 -16.31 1.97
C SER A 192 -8.22 -17.05 2.90
N ASN A 193 -8.02 -18.34 2.64
CA ASN A 193 -7.03 -19.16 3.34
C ASN A 193 -5.60 -18.98 2.80
N ALA A 194 -5.33 -17.89 2.06
CA ALA A 194 -3.99 -17.58 1.58
C ALA A 194 -3.01 -17.44 2.75
N PRO A 195 -1.95 -18.28 2.86
CA PRO A 195 -1.09 -18.30 4.05
C PRO A 195 -0.42 -16.96 4.33
N LEU A 196 0.00 -16.25 3.27
CA LEU A 196 0.60 -14.93 3.41
C LEU A 196 -0.42 -13.91 3.94
N LEU A 197 -1.66 -13.92 3.45
CA LEU A 197 -2.71 -13.04 3.95
C LEU A 197 -2.97 -13.30 5.43
N GLN A 198 -3.14 -14.55 5.82
CA GLN A 198 -3.36 -14.94 7.22
C GLN A 198 -2.22 -14.45 8.13
N GLY A 199 -0.97 -14.62 7.73
CA GLY A 199 0.19 -14.11 8.46
C GLY A 199 0.19 -12.57 8.56
N ARG A 200 -0.23 -11.87 7.52
CA ARG A 200 -0.29 -10.40 7.49
C ARG A 200 -1.37 -9.82 8.41
N LEU A 201 -2.46 -10.54 8.67
CA LEU A 201 -3.49 -10.10 9.62
C LEU A 201 -2.90 -9.89 11.03
N PHE A 202 -1.94 -10.73 11.44
CA PHE A 202 -1.27 -10.62 12.74
C PHE A 202 -0.09 -9.64 12.70
N SER A 203 0.76 -9.74 11.69
CA SER A 203 2.00 -8.96 11.64
C SER A 203 1.76 -7.45 11.54
N TYR A 204 0.71 -7.02 10.85
CA TYR A 204 0.36 -5.60 10.79
C TYR A 204 -0.09 -5.06 12.14
N LEU A 205 -0.90 -5.81 12.88
CA LEU A 205 -1.34 -5.42 14.22
C LEU A 205 -0.13 -5.28 15.17
N ASP A 206 0.73 -6.29 15.21
CA ASP A 206 1.94 -6.28 16.03
C ASP A 206 2.85 -5.09 15.71
N THR A 207 3.09 -4.87 14.42
CA THR A 207 3.90 -3.73 13.94
C THR A 207 3.30 -2.38 14.37
N GLN A 208 2.00 -2.19 14.25
CA GLN A 208 1.35 -0.92 14.60
C GLN A 208 1.39 -0.64 16.10
N LEU A 209 1.22 -1.66 16.95
CA LEU A 209 1.36 -1.54 18.40
C LEU A 209 2.73 -1.01 18.80
N ILE A 210 3.79 -1.50 18.16
CA ILE A 210 5.17 -1.10 18.46
C ILE A 210 5.48 0.26 17.82
N ARG A 211 5.15 0.45 16.55
CA ARG A 211 5.50 1.65 15.79
C ARG A 211 4.79 2.90 16.28
N LEU A 212 3.53 2.79 16.65
CA LEU A 212 2.70 3.92 17.10
C LEU A 212 2.62 4.06 18.62
N GLY A 213 3.30 3.18 19.36
CA GLY A 213 3.58 3.35 20.78
C GLY A 213 2.42 3.03 21.72
N GLY A 214 1.38 2.33 21.29
CA GLY A 214 0.31 1.96 22.19
C GLY A 214 -0.87 1.23 21.55
N PRO A 215 -1.76 0.64 22.37
CA PRO A 215 -2.92 -0.11 21.89
C PRO A 215 -3.99 0.75 21.22
N ASN A 216 -3.97 2.08 21.44
CA ASN A 216 -4.99 3.01 20.98
C ASN A 216 -4.67 3.62 19.62
N PHE A 217 -3.79 3.02 18.82
CA PHE A 217 -3.41 3.56 17.51
C PHE A 217 -4.61 3.72 16.54
N ASN A 218 -5.68 2.95 16.75
CA ASN A 218 -6.94 3.08 15.98
C ASN A 218 -7.72 4.35 16.32
N GLU A 219 -7.41 5.03 17.45
CA GLU A 219 -8.05 6.27 17.87
C GLU A 219 -7.31 7.52 17.38
N ILE A 220 -6.13 7.34 16.78
CA ILE A 220 -5.43 8.43 16.08
C ILE A 220 -6.30 8.88 14.91
N SER A 221 -6.49 10.19 14.76
CA SER A 221 -7.49 10.77 13.85
C SER A 221 -7.43 10.29 12.40
N VAL A 222 -6.23 10.00 11.88
CA VAL A 222 -6.04 9.48 10.52
C VAL A 222 -6.50 8.02 10.38
N ASN A 223 -6.52 7.26 11.48
CA ASN A 223 -6.88 5.84 11.51
C ASN A 223 -8.33 5.60 11.94
N GLN A 224 -8.97 6.63 12.48
CA GLN A 224 -10.36 6.52 12.91
C GLN A 224 -11.29 6.41 11.70
N PRO A 225 -12.29 5.52 11.74
CA PRO A 225 -13.34 5.52 10.74
C PRO A 225 -14.22 6.77 10.87
N ASN A 226 -14.62 7.28 9.71
CA ASN A 226 -15.52 8.44 9.65
C ASN A 226 -16.98 8.11 10.00
N ALA A 227 -17.31 6.82 10.11
CA ALA A 227 -18.67 6.38 10.46
C ALA A 227 -18.86 6.31 11.97
N HIS A 228 -20.00 6.84 12.46
CA HIS A 228 -20.40 6.62 13.84
C HIS A 228 -20.94 5.21 14.03
N GLY A 229 -20.28 4.41 14.84
CA GLY A 229 -20.69 3.05 15.17
C GLY A 229 -19.57 2.22 15.80
N PRO A 230 -19.92 1.10 16.45
CA PRO A 230 -18.93 0.18 16.95
C PRO A 230 -18.17 -0.46 15.77
N ILE A 231 -16.85 -0.33 15.78
CA ILE A 231 -16.00 -0.92 14.79
C ILE A 231 -15.36 -2.15 15.41
N CYS A 232 -15.82 -3.30 14.96
CA CYS A 232 -15.14 -4.55 15.23
C CYS A 232 -14.23 -4.85 14.04
N ASN A 233 -12.92 -4.80 14.26
CA ASN A 233 -11.98 -5.34 13.29
C ASN A 233 -11.92 -6.86 13.43
N ALA A 234 -11.34 -7.54 12.44
CA ALA A 234 -11.22 -9.00 12.42
C ALA A 234 -10.43 -9.60 13.61
N THR A 235 -9.75 -8.75 14.39
CA THR A 235 -9.02 -9.15 15.60
C THR A 235 -9.85 -9.08 16.87
N GLY A 236 -11.15 -8.74 16.75
CA GLY A 236 -12.07 -8.68 17.90
C GLY A 236 -11.90 -7.45 18.80
N THR A 237 -11.02 -6.52 18.46
CA THR A 237 -10.95 -5.24 19.15
C THR A 237 -12.07 -4.33 18.67
N CYS A 238 -13.05 -4.08 19.56
CA CYS A 238 -14.09 -3.05 19.33
C CYS A 238 -13.54 -1.69 19.75
N GLY A 239 -13.21 -0.84 18.78
CA GLY A 239 -13.03 0.59 19.01
C GLY A 239 -14.41 1.26 19.10
N CYS A 240 -14.82 1.74 20.26
CA CYS A 240 -15.96 2.62 20.38
C CYS A 240 -15.51 4.04 20.09
N ALA A 241 -15.86 4.59 18.93
CA ALA A 241 -15.73 6.03 18.72
C ALA A 241 -16.61 6.75 19.77
N SER A 242 -15.97 7.48 20.69
CA SER A 242 -16.71 8.28 21.67
C SER A 242 -17.55 9.33 20.91
N PRO A 243 -18.85 9.45 21.19
CA PRO A 243 -19.71 10.48 20.56
C PRO A 243 -19.21 11.92 20.75
N ARG A 244 -18.30 12.13 21.71
CA ARG A 244 -17.71 13.45 21.99
C ARG A 244 -16.63 13.88 20.99
N ALA A 245 -15.90 12.97 20.39
CA ALA A 245 -14.85 13.31 19.42
C ALA A 245 -15.42 13.82 18.09
N ALA A 246 -16.58 13.29 17.68
CA ALA A 246 -17.23 13.69 16.44
C ALA A 246 -17.86 15.09 16.49
N SER A 247 -18.27 15.56 17.69
CA SER A 247 -18.89 16.88 17.84
C SER A 247 -17.89 18.04 17.81
N THR A 248 -16.61 17.75 18.08
CA THR A 248 -15.56 18.78 18.15
C THR A 248 -14.97 19.13 16.79
N THR A 249 -14.97 18.19 15.87
CA THR A 249 -14.44 18.43 14.50
C THR A 249 -15.42 19.15 13.57
N ASN A 250 -16.74 19.06 13.84
CA ASN A 250 -17.74 19.78 13.06
C ASN A 250 -17.98 21.22 13.51
N ARG A 251 -17.48 21.63 14.67
CA ARG A 251 -17.67 23.02 15.17
C ARG A 251 -16.62 24.02 14.68
N THR A 252 -15.51 23.57 14.14
CA THR A 252 -14.45 24.46 13.64
C THR A 252 -14.58 24.85 12.16
N ARG A 253 -15.55 24.29 11.43
CA ARG A 253 -15.72 24.57 9.98
C ARG A 253 -16.85 25.50 9.60
N SER A 254 -17.65 26.02 10.53
CA SER A 254 -18.82 26.85 10.19
C SER A 254 -19.03 28.09 11.05
N SER A 255 -17.96 28.72 11.55
CA SER A 255 -18.11 30.08 12.12
C SER A 255 -17.31 31.05 11.27
N PRO A 256 -17.98 31.95 10.51
CA PRO A 256 -17.27 33.10 9.96
C PRO A 256 -16.81 33.95 11.16
N MET A 257 -15.55 34.38 11.14
CA MET A 257 -15.03 35.34 12.13
C MET A 257 -15.95 36.54 12.23
N GLY A 258 -16.69 36.62 13.30
CA GLY A 258 -17.43 37.83 13.65
C GLY A 258 -16.44 38.97 13.86
N ARG A 259 -16.55 40.01 13.07
CA ARG A 259 -15.85 41.28 13.29
C ARG A 259 -16.06 41.74 14.74
N ALA A 260 -14.97 41.99 15.43
CA ALA A 260 -14.96 42.66 16.72
C ALA A 260 -15.66 44.04 16.59
N PRO A 261 -16.53 44.44 17.53
CA PRO A 261 -17.12 45.76 17.49
C PRO A 261 -16.05 46.81 17.70
N THR A 262 -15.96 47.75 16.80
CA THR A 262 -15.16 48.98 16.89
C THR A 262 -15.65 49.79 18.08
N ARG A 263 -14.78 49.98 19.07
CA ARG A 263 -15.03 50.93 20.17
C ARG A 263 -15.08 52.34 19.59
N ALA A 264 -16.20 53.01 19.70
CA ALA A 264 -16.32 54.42 19.41
C ALA A 264 -15.43 55.23 20.37
N ALA A 265 -14.60 56.10 19.80
CA ALA A 265 -13.82 57.08 20.55
C ALA A 265 -14.77 58.16 21.12
N ALA A 266 -14.74 58.34 22.44
CA ALA A 266 -15.38 59.48 23.09
C ALA A 266 -14.50 60.72 22.88
N SER A 267 -15.09 61.79 22.40
CA SER A 267 -14.51 63.13 22.32
C SER A 267 -14.42 63.78 23.69
N PRO A 268 -13.36 64.55 23.98
CA PRO A 268 -13.33 65.36 25.22
C PRO A 268 -14.11 66.63 25.02
N GLY A 269 -14.97 66.95 25.99
CA GLY A 269 -15.46 68.28 26.27
C GLY A 269 -14.74 68.90 27.44
#